data_a917316de6734a8c8ca81756f1f87689
#
_entry.id   a917316de6734a8c8ca81756f1f87689
#
_cell.length_a   1.000
_cell.length_b   1.000
_cell.length_c   1.000
_cell.angle_alpha   90.00
_cell.angle_beta   90.00
_cell.angle_gamma   90.00
#
_symmetry.space_group_name_H-M   'P 1'
#
loop_
_entity.id
_entity.type
_entity.pdbx_description
1 polymer ?
#
loop_
_entity_poly.entity_id
_entity_poly.type
_entity_poly.pdbx_seq_one_letter_code
_entity_poly.pdbx_strand_id
1 'polypeptide(L)'
;MSDAVGLTAAQTARILPNGSALAPASAPAAVQAAIAAGNAIDSYPYPTPDEHYGSLAQLWPAYDCSGATSFVLYGAGLLSANAETSTGLETFGDPGPGRWITLYANSAHVWIVVAGIAFDTAEYGGAPVPAGSGPRWRADPLANLGDGQQYVVRHPAGL
;
A
#
# COMPACT_ATOMS: atom_id res chain seq x y z
N MET A 1 5.64 7.75 15.22
CA MET A 1 6.62 6.66 15.21
C MET A 1 6.49 5.91 13.89
N SER A 2 7.55 5.79 13.15
CA SER A 2 7.54 5.09 11.86
C SER A 2 7.41 3.59 12.10
N ASP A 3 6.52 2.93 11.37
CA ASP A 3 6.45 1.45 11.37
C ASP A 3 7.58 0.80 10.61
N ALA A 4 8.32 1.58 9.86
CA ALA A 4 9.52 1.10 9.22
C ALA A 4 10.60 0.94 10.30
N VAL A 5 10.51 -0.16 11.05
CA VAL A 5 11.43 -0.46 12.14
C VAL A 5 12.86 -0.38 11.62
N GLY A 6 13.61 0.59 12.13
CA GLY A 6 15.01 0.74 11.83
C GLY A 6 15.36 1.46 10.53
N LEU A 7 14.39 2.07 9.80
CA LEU A 7 14.73 2.92 8.66
C LEU A 7 15.24 4.28 9.13
N THR A 8 16.31 4.76 8.49
CA THR A 8 16.80 6.14 8.64
C THR A 8 16.05 7.06 7.67
N ALA A 9 16.23 8.38 7.82
CA ALA A 9 15.66 9.35 6.87
C ALA A 9 16.15 9.09 5.44
N ALA A 10 17.41 8.68 5.26
CA ALA A 10 17.97 8.34 3.95
C ALA A 10 17.39 7.04 3.36
N GLN A 11 16.76 6.22 4.19
CA GLN A 11 16.10 4.97 3.79
C GLN A 11 14.59 5.11 3.66
N THR A 12 14.06 6.32 3.84
CA THR A 12 12.63 6.60 3.73
C THR A 12 12.33 7.16 2.33
N ALA A 13 11.29 6.64 1.70
CA ALA A 13 10.81 7.15 0.41
C ALA A 13 10.31 8.58 0.55
N ARG A 14 10.37 9.34 -0.54
CA ARG A 14 9.87 10.71 -0.60
C ARG A 14 8.71 10.82 -1.58
N ILE A 15 7.71 11.60 -1.20
CA ILE A 15 6.60 11.93 -2.09
C ILE A 15 6.96 13.22 -2.82
N LEU A 16 6.91 13.18 -4.15
CA LEU A 16 7.22 14.32 -5.01
C LEU A 16 5.99 15.22 -5.16
N PRO A 17 6.16 16.48 -5.63
CA PRO A 17 5.03 17.39 -5.81
C PRO A 17 3.92 16.88 -6.75
N ASN A 18 4.26 16.00 -7.70
CA ASN A 18 3.27 15.39 -8.60
C ASN A 18 2.54 14.18 -7.99
N GLY A 19 2.83 13.83 -6.75
CA GLY A 19 2.21 12.69 -6.04
C GLY A 19 2.94 11.37 -6.18
N SER A 20 3.85 11.19 -7.12
CA SER A 20 4.64 9.96 -7.19
C SER A 20 5.65 9.89 -6.05
N ALA A 21 6.09 8.68 -5.73
CA ALA A 21 7.10 8.45 -4.73
C ALA A 21 8.47 8.17 -5.37
N LEU A 22 9.52 8.59 -4.68
CA LEU A 22 10.90 8.29 -5.04
C LEU A 22 11.46 7.32 -4.01
N ALA A 23 11.85 6.13 -4.48
CA ALA A 23 12.48 5.13 -3.64
C ALA A 23 13.87 5.57 -3.18
N PRO A 24 14.28 5.27 -1.94
CA PRO A 24 15.68 5.50 -1.55
C PRO A 24 16.61 4.58 -2.35
N ALA A 25 17.77 5.11 -2.74
CA ALA A 25 18.72 4.37 -3.56
C ALA A 25 19.21 3.07 -2.91
N SER A 26 19.23 3.02 -1.57
CA SER A 26 19.66 1.85 -0.80
C SER A 26 18.58 0.79 -0.63
N ALA A 27 17.35 1.03 -1.10
CA ALA A 27 16.26 0.07 -0.94
C ALA A 27 16.51 -1.21 -1.75
N PRO A 28 16.11 -2.38 -1.24
CA PRO A 28 16.15 -3.62 -2.01
C PRO A 28 15.35 -3.50 -3.31
N ALA A 29 15.72 -4.33 -4.30
CA ALA A 29 15.06 -4.30 -5.62
C ALA A 29 13.54 -4.48 -5.54
N ALA A 30 13.06 -5.36 -4.65
CA ALA A 30 11.62 -5.56 -4.45
C ALA A 30 10.93 -4.29 -3.93
N VAL A 31 11.58 -3.53 -3.07
CA VAL A 31 11.05 -2.27 -2.53
C VAL A 31 11.00 -1.20 -3.62
N GLN A 32 12.02 -1.09 -4.44
CA GLN A 32 12.02 -0.19 -5.58
C GLN A 32 10.92 -0.54 -6.58
N ALA A 33 10.73 -1.84 -6.85
CA ALA A 33 9.65 -2.32 -7.72
C ALA A 33 8.26 -2.04 -7.12
N ALA A 34 8.10 -2.16 -5.80
CA ALA A 34 6.86 -1.81 -5.11
C ALA A 34 6.52 -0.32 -5.29
N ILE A 35 7.50 0.55 -5.11
CA ILE A 35 7.33 2.00 -5.33
C ILE A 35 6.93 2.27 -6.78
N ALA A 36 7.62 1.64 -7.74
CA ALA A 36 7.29 1.82 -9.17
C ALA A 36 5.86 1.36 -9.48
N ALA A 37 5.42 0.24 -8.90
CA ALA A 37 4.06 -0.25 -9.08
C ALA A 37 3.02 0.72 -8.52
N GLY A 38 3.23 1.25 -7.31
CA GLY A 38 2.35 2.27 -6.74
C GLY A 38 2.29 3.52 -7.61
N ASN A 39 3.42 3.97 -8.12
CA ASN A 39 3.48 5.12 -9.02
C ASN A 39 2.70 4.90 -10.32
N ALA A 40 2.60 3.65 -10.78
CA ALA A 40 1.85 3.34 -12.01
C ALA A 40 0.34 3.54 -11.84
N ILE A 41 -0.18 3.47 -10.61
CA ILE A 41 -1.62 3.55 -10.35
C ILE A 41 -2.01 4.64 -9.33
N ASP A 42 -1.10 5.48 -8.91
CA ASP A 42 -1.34 6.48 -7.85
C ASP A 42 -2.35 7.57 -8.23
N SER A 43 -2.71 7.68 -9.49
CA SER A 43 -3.72 8.63 -9.99
C SER A 43 -5.04 7.96 -10.38
N TYR A 44 -5.16 6.65 -10.20
CA TYR A 44 -6.35 5.90 -10.60
C TYR A 44 -7.51 6.17 -9.63
N PRO A 45 -8.76 6.10 -10.10
CA PRO A 45 -9.92 6.28 -9.23
C PRO A 45 -10.19 5.06 -8.36
N TYR A 46 -10.96 5.25 -7.31
CA TYR A 46 -11.61 4.18 -6.57
C TYR A 46 -12.85 3.72 -7.35
N PRO A 47 -13.13 2.42 -7.45
CA PRO A 47 -14.27 1.96 -8.22
C PRO A 47 -15.60 2.33 -7.57
N THR A 48 -16.56 2.77 -8.41
CA THR A 48 -17.91 3.14 -7.97
C THR A 48 -18.93 2.54 -8.97
N PRO A 49 -19.69 1.51 -8.61
CA PRO A 49 -19.69 0.82 -7.30
C PRO A 49 -18.36 0.10 -7.02
N ASP A 50 -18.13 -0.22 -5.74
CA ASP A 50 -16.92 -0.92 -5.32
C ASP A 50 -16.78 -2.26 -6.05
N GLU A 51 -15.68 -2.43 -6.75
CA GLU A 51 -15.38 -3.62 -7.55
C GLU A 51 -13.95 -4.08 -7.31
N HIS A 52 -13.78 -5.39 -7.29
CA HIS A 52 -12.49 -6.04 -7.15
C HIS A 52 -12.29 -7.01 -8.32
N TYR A 53 -11.36 -6.65 -9.19
CA TYR A 53 -11.13 -7.38 -10.43
C TYR A 53 -10.19 -8.55 -10.22
N GLY A 54 -10.09 -9.61 -10.41
CA GLY A 54 -9.25 -10.75 -10.02
C GLY A 54 -7.80 -10.65 -10.48
N SER A 55 -7.54 -10.47 -11.79
CA SER A 55 -6.19 -10.54 -12.34
C SER A 55 -5.44 -9.22 -12.28
N LEU A 56 -4.22 -9.27 -11.75
CA LEU A 56 -3.29 -8.14 -11.68
C LEU A 56 -2.40 -8.03 -12.93
N ALA A 57 -2.45 -8.99 -13.83
CA ALA A 57 -1.62 -8.99 -15.03
C ALA A 57 -2.04 -7.90 -16.04
N GLN A 58 -3.21 -7.32 -15.85
CA GLN A 58 -3.71 -6.21 -16.64
C GLN A 58 -4.05 -5.05 -15.71
N LEU A 59 -3.86 -3.83 -16.17
CA LEU A 59 -4.28 -2.65 -15.42
C LEU A 59 -5.82 -2.63 -15.30
N TRP A 60 -6.29 -2.33 -14.10
CA TRP A 60 -7.71 -2.13 -13.83
C TRP A 60 -8.11 -0.68 -14.16
N PRO A 61 -9.39 -0.42 -14.43
CA PRO A 61 -9.85 0.97 -14.60
C PRO A 61 -9.89 1.76 -13.29
N ALA A 62 -9.95 1.06 -12.16
CA ALA A 62 -10.03 1.63 -10.82
C ALA A 62 -9.50 0.59 -9.80
N TYR A 63 -9.04 1.05 -8.65
CA TYR A 63 -8.47 0.17 -7.62
C TYR A 63 -9.12 0.43 -6.27
N ASP A 64 -9.68 -0.62 -5.67
CA ASP A 64 -10.07 -0.63 -4.26
C ASP A 64 -8.85 -0.81 -3.35
N CYS A 65 -9.04 -0.80 -2.04
CA CYS A 65 -7.94 -0.88 -1.07
C CYS A 65 -7.11 -2.16 -1.24
N SER A 66 -7.76 -3.30 -1.37
CA SER A 66 -7.08 -4.59 -1.53
C SER A 66 -6.51 -4.77 -2.94
N GLY A 67 -7.15 -4.23 -3.96
CA GLY A 67 -6.64 -4.23 -5.33
C GLY A 67 -5.36 -3.41 -5.46
N ALA A 68 -5.33 -2.22 -4.88
CA ALA A 68 -4.14 -1.36 -4.88
C ALA A 68 -2.97 -2.01 -4.13
N THR A 69 -3.22 -2.55 -2.93
CA THR A 69 -2.21 -3.26 -2.16
C THR A 69 -1.70 -4.49 -2.89
N SER A 70 -2.61 -5.29 -3.46
CA SER A 70 -2.24 -6.47 -4.25
C SER A 70 -1.40 -6.11 -5.47
N PHE A 71 -1.73 -5.03 -6.16
CA PHE A 71 -0.98 -4.59 -7.33
C PHE A 71 0.46 -4.21 -6.97
N VAL A 72 0.67 -3.51 -5.86
CA VAL A 72 2.00 -3.16 -5.36
C VAL A 72 2.80 -4.42 -5.02
N LEU A 73 2.19 -5.38 -4.33
CA LEU A 73 2.82 -6.66 -4.00
C LEU A 73 3.16 -7.47 -5.26
N TYR A 74 2.26 -7.51 -6.21
CA TYR A 74 2.48 -8.19 -7.49
C TYR A 74 3.64 -7.57 -8.26
N GLY A 75 3.67 -6.24 -8.37
CA GLY A 75 4.74 -5.52 -9.03
C GLY A 75 6.10 -5.73 -8.39
N ALA A 76 6.12 -5.94 -7.07
CA ALA A 76 7.34 -6.26 -6.32
C ALA A 76 7.75 -7.74 -6.42
N GLY A 77 6.97 -8.58 -7.09
CA GLY A 77 7.25 -10.02 -7.20
C GLY A 77 6.88 -10.81 -5.94
N LEU A 78 6.05 -10.25 -5.06
CA LEU A 78 5.71 -10.81 -3.75
C LEU A 78 4.33 -11.47 -3.70
N LEU A 79 3.54 -11.33 -4.76
CA LEU A 79 2.21 -11.90 -4.89
C LEU A 79 2.04 -12.41 -6.32
N SER A 80 1.26 -13.49 -6.49
CA SER A 80 0.87 -13.97 -7.82
C SER A 80 -0.06 -12.96 -8.51
N ALA A 81 -0.42 -13.24 -9.77
CA ALA A 81 -1.29 -12.36 -10.56
C ALA A 81 -2.74 -12.28 -10.06
N ASN A 82 -3.14 -13.10 -9.08
CA ASN A 82 -4.48 -13.06 -8.51
C ASN A 82 -4.51 -12.09 -7.33
N ALA A 83 -5.35 -11.06 -7.43
CA ALA A 83 -5.52 -10.10 -6.35
C ALA A 83 -6.14 -10.77 -5.12
N GLU A 84 -5.67 -10.38 -3.94
CA GLU A 84 -6.20 -10.80 -2.65
C GLU A 84 -7.22 -9.80 -2.13
N THR A 85 -8.14 -10.27 -1.30
CA THR A 85 -9.04 -9.40 -0.53
C THR A 85 -8.34 -8.87 0.72
N SER A 86 -8.91 -7.86 1.37
CA SER A 86 -8.38 -7.38 2.65
C SER A 86 -8.34 -8.49 3.71
N THR A 87 -9.38 -9.33 3.76
CA THR A 87 -9.40 -10.51 4.64
C THR A 87 -8.31 -11.52 4.28
N GLY A 88 -8.09 -11.78 2.99
CA GLY A 88 -7.02 -12.68 2.53
C GLY A 88 -5.63 -12.16 2.91
N LEU A 89 -5.43 -10.86 2.90
CA LEU A 89 -4.16 -10.24 3.27
C LEU A 89 -3.86 -10.28 4.77
N GLU A 90 -4.84 -10.57 5.63
CA GLU A 90 -4.62 -10.78 7.06
C GLU A 90 -3.68 -11.95 7.36
N THR A 91 -3.52 -12.86 6.42
CA THR A 91 -2.63 -14.04 6.56
C THR A 91 -1.42 -13.98 5.61
N PHE A 92 -1.22 -12.86 4.93
CA PHE A 92 -0.09 -12.68 4.00
C PHE A 92 1.24 -12.67 4.75
N GLY A 93 2.25 -13.32 4.19
CA GLY A 93 3.63 -13.27 4.70
C GLY A 93 3.76 -13.70 6.15
N ASP A 94 4.59 -13.00 6.90
CA ASP A 94 4.88 -13.25 8.31
C ASP A 94 4.19 -12.24 9.22
N PRO A 95 3.88 -12.60 10.50
CA PRO A 95 3.25 -11.67 11.44
C PRO A 95 4.20 -10.55 11.86
N GLY A 96 3.61 -9.39 12.14
CA GLY A 96 4.31 -8.22 12.64
C GLY A 96 4.79 -7.28 11.54
N PRO A 97 5.37 -6.12 11.94
CA PRO A 97 5.88 -5.13 11.00
C PRO A 97 7.17 -5.60 10.33
N GLY A 98 7.34 -5.22 9.07
CA GLY A 98 8.59 -5.41 8.33
C GLY A 98 9.50 -4.19 8.46
N ARG A 99 10.72 -4.36 8.01
CA ARG A 99 11.65 -3.22 7.92
C ARG A 99 11.29 -2.30 6.76
N TRP A 100 11.02 -2.87 5.61
CA TRP A 100 10.79 -2.15 4.37
C TRP A 100 9.34 -2.11 3.94
N ILE A 101 8.60 -3.20 4.19
CA ILE A 101 7.21 -3.34 3.77
C ILE A 101 6.38 -3.87 4.94
N THR A 102 5.26 -3.21 5.21
CA THR A 102 4.29 -3.63 6.23
C THR A 102 2.87 -3.47 5.68
N LEU A 103 2.03 -4.46 5.91
CA LEU A 103 0.60 -4.42 5.60
C LEU A 103 -0.21 -4.29 6.90
N TYR A 104 -1.26 -3.49 6.84
CA TYR A 104 -2.27 -3.37 7.89
C TYR A 104 -3.60 -3.76 7.28
N ALA A 105 -4.20 -4.86 7.75
CA ALA A 105 -5.39 -5.42 7.15
C ALA A 105 -6.44 -5.83 8.17
N ASN A 106 -7.69 -5.60 7.83
CA ASN A 106 -8.85 -6.19 8.48
C ASN A 106 -9.91 -6.51 7.42
N SER A 107 -11.09 -6.98 7.82
CA SER A 107 -12.14 -7.35 6.87
C SER A 107 -12.70 -6.17 6.07
N ALA A 108 -12.45 -4.93 6.50
CA ALA A 108 -13.04 -3.74 5.88
C ALA A 108 -12.01 -2.92 5.08
N HIS A 109 -10.73 -3.00 5.42
CA HIS A 109 -9.72 -2.15 4.80
C HIS A 109 -8.33 -2.77 4.88
N VAL A 110 -7.46 -2.37 3.95
CA VAL A 110 -6.03 -2.71 3.96
C VAL A 110 -5.24 -1.57 3.31
N TRP A 111 -4.05 -1.33 3.82
CA TRP A 111 -3.05 -0.49 3.15
C TRP A 111 -1.66 -1.09 3.31
N ILE A 112 -0.74 -0.60 2.52
CA ILE A 112 0.66 -1.06 2.53
C ILE A 112 1.58 0.12 2.82
N VAL A 113 2.55 -0.10 3.69
CA VAL A 113 3.64 0.83 3.96
C VAL A 113 4.88 0.32 3.25
N VAL A 114 5.48 1.17 2.43
CA VAL A 114 6.69 0.85 1.67
C VAL A 114 7.72 1.93 1.92
N ALA A 115 8.88 1.55 2.43
CA ALA A 115 9.96 2.47 2.76
C ALA A 115 9.47 3.70 3.56
N GLY A 116 8.62 3.47 4.54
CA GLY A 116 8.17 4.48 5.49
C GLY A 116 7.01 5.37 5.05
N ILE A 117 6.46 5.18 3.85
CA ILE A 117 5.27 5.91 3.37
C ILE A 117 4.13 4.95 3.05
N ALA A 118 2.89 5.41 3.22
CA ALA A 118 1.71 4.58 2.96
C ALA A 118 1.22 4.71 1.52
N PHE A 119 0.81 3.58 0.93
CA PHE A 119 0.01 3.54 -0.29
C PHE A 119 -1.39 3.11 0.09
N ASP A 120 -2.37 3.98 -0.12
CA ASP A 120 -3.65 3.88 0.56
C ASP A 120 -4.78 4.55 -0.23
N THR A 121 -5.98 4.01 -0.10
CA THR A 121 -7.20 4.54 -0.70
C THR A 121 -8.08 5.27 0.31
N ALA A 122 -7.78 5.19 1.61
CA ALA A 122 -8.61 5.79 2.65
C ALA A 122 -8.56 7.32 2.65
N GLU A 123 -9.62 7.94 3.11
CA GLU A 123 -9.65 9.37 3.37
C GLU A 123 -8.96 9.71 4.69
N TYR A 124 -8.36 10.88 4.76
CA TYR A 124 -7.68 11.36 5.96
C TYR A 124 -8.45 12.48 6.63
N GLY A 125 -8.40 12.47 7.94
CA GLY A 125 -8.92 13.57 8.75
C GLY A 125 -10.42 13.71 8.71
N GLY A 126 -11.15 12.68 8.32
CA GLY A 126 -12.60 12.70 8.22
C GLY A 126 -13.14 13.53 7.04
N ALA A 127 -12.26 14.05 6.21
CA ALA A 127 -12.68 14.74 4.99
C ALA A 127 -13.00 13.71 3.90
N PRO A 128 -14.10 13.86 3.17
CA PRO A 128 -14.43 12.96 2.07
C PRO A 128 -13.33 12.95 1.03
N VAL A 129 -12.96 11.77 0.57
CA VAL A 129 -12.08 11.63 -0.59
C VAL A 129 -12.84 12.15 -1.81
N PRO A 130 -12.25 13.04 -2.63
CA PRO A 130 -12.94 13.52 -3.82
C PRO A 130 -13.40 12.36 -4.71
N ALA A 131 -14.52 12.53 -5.38
CA ALA A 131 -15.03 11.55 -6.32
C ALA A 131 -13.95 11.18 -7.34
N GLY A 132 -13.73 9.90 -7.55
CA GLY A 132 -12.68 9.40 -8.42
C GLY A 132 -11.30 9.28 -7.77
N SER A 133 -11.13 9.72 -6.54
CA SER A 133 -9.89 9.50 -5.80
C SER A 133 -9.76 8.03 -5.40
N GLY A 134 -8.58 7.48 -5.62
CA GLY A 134 -8.27 6.11 -5.29
C GLY A 134 -6.91 5.99 -4.59
N PRO A 135 -6.09 5.01 -4.98
CA PRO A 135 -4.80 4.79 -4.32
C PRO A 135 -3.86 5.98 -4.54
N ARG A 136 -3.14 6.32 -3.48
CA ARG A 136 -2.15 7.39 -3.49
C ARG A 136 -1.14 7.24 -2.37
N TRP A 137 0.03 7.81 -2.57
CA TRP A 137 1.06 7.86 -1.53
C TRP A 137 0.72 8.90 -0.46
N ARG A 138 0.99 8.54 0.78
CA ARG A 138 0.77 9.39 1.95
C ARG A 138 1.98 9.34 2.88
N ALA A 139 2.37 10.52 3.38
CA ALA A 139 3.57 10.65 4.21
C ALA A 139 3.43 9.98 5.58
N ASP A 140 2.22 10.00 6.17
CA ASP A 140 1.98 9.36 7.46
C ASP A 140 1.56 7.90 7.24
N PRO A 141 2.44 6.93 7.57
CA PRO A 141 2.13 5.52 7.36
C PRO A 141 1.04 4.98 8.30
N LEU A 142 0.70 5.70 9.36
CA LEU A 142 -0.17 5.24 10.44
C LEU A 142 -1.45 6.04 10.59
N ALA A 143 -1.76 6.93 9.65
CA ALA A 143 -2.92 7.81 9.76
C ALA A 143 -4.23 7.06 10.01
N ASN A 144 -4.40 5.88 9.41
CA ASN A 144 -5.63 5.10 9.57
C ASN A 144 -5.77 4.42 10.94
N LEU A 145 -4.72 4.30 11.73
CA LEU A 145 -4.82 3.69 13.06
C LEU A 145 -5.64 4.54 14.04
N GLY A 146 -5.91 5.79 13.69
CA GLY A 146 -6.77 6.67 14.47
C GLY A 146 -8.27 6.42 14.28
N ASP A 147 -8.68 5.49 13.42
CA ASP A 147 -10.10 5.20 13.14
C ASP A 147 -10.78 4.33 14.21
N GLY A 148 -10.03 3.85 15.20
CA GLY A 148 -10.53 2.98 16.28
C GLY A 148 -10.69 1.52 15.91
N GLN A 149 -10.34 1.12 14.69
CA GLN A 149 -10.43 -0.28 14.25
C GLN A 149 -9.16 -1.06 14.58
N GLN A 150 -9.28 -2.37 14.67
CA GLN A 150 -8.15 -3.27 14.84
C GLN A 150 -7.67 -3.75 13.47
N TYR A 151 -6.36 -3.78 13.28
CA TYR A 151 -5.72 -4.28 12.06
C TYR A 151 -4.71 -5.37 12.38
N VAL A 152 -4.67 -6.39 11.53
CA VAL A 152 -3.61 -7.41 11.58
C VAL A 152 -2.40 -6.82 10.86
N VAL A 153 -1.21 -6.98 11.45
CA VAL A 153 0.05 -6.45 10.90
C VAL A 153 0.84 -7.61 10.30
N ARG A 154 1.21 -7.46 9.03
CA ARG A 154 1.91 -8.50 8.27
C ARG A 154 3.07 -7.89 7.48
N HIS A 155 4.04 -8.71 7.11
CA HIS A 155 5.12 -8.30 6.23
C HIS A 155 5.58 -9.45 5.33
N PRO A 156 6.08 -9.16 4.12
CA PRO A 156 6.74 -10.18 3.29
C PRO A 156 8.04 -10.65 3.96
N ALA A 157 8.35 -11.93 3.86
CA ALA A 157 9.56 -12.48 4.45
C ALA A 157 10.80 -11.74 3.97
N GLY A 158 11.65 -11.30 4.91
CA GLY A 158 12.90 -10.60 4.63
C GLY A 158 12.77 -9.11 4.27
N LEU A 159 11.60 -8.55 4.28
CA LEU A 159 11.32 -7.16 3.97
C LEU A 159 10.56 -6.50 5.11
#